data_e76d8d84fc7fcff9734dffff7bb30d6c
#
_entry.id   e76d8d84fc7fcff9734dffff7bb30d6c
#
_cell.length_a   1.000
_cell.length_b   1.000
_cell.length_c   1.000
_cell.angle_alpha   90.00
_cell.angle_beta   90.00
_cell.angle_gamma   90.00
#
_symmetry.space_group_name_H-M   'P 1'
#
loop_
_entity.id
_entity.type
_entity.pdbx_description
1 polymer ?
#
loop_
_entity_poly.entity_id
_entity_poly.type
_entity_poly.pdbx_seq_one_letter_code
_entity_poly.pdbx_strand_id
1 'polypeptide(L)'
;MAKNDIIRVYLFDTEIGRLGYDVDKRASYFQYRPEFLDSNVLTGIFPYIFKRIKPVQVFTKYEGETFRGLPPMIADSLPDMFGNIIFKEWLESTNREFQKITPLEQLTYVGNRGMGALEYRPVAEIPDSTTIDIGEIVDVLQEVLELKKGTSGKSLDEAALLNIFKIGTSAGGARPKILISEHKETGKIIPGDVDFSNDYHHYLIKLCLNEDGDKEYNREKVEYAYYLMAKESGVYMMPSKMIQDKHFATLRYDRQSGSKQHVLTACGLTGWDFKKPEDSSYENLFKLALDLKVPYRDIVQLFRRMVFNVVHANIDDHLKNHSFIYQKENDSWELAPAYDITYPLNINLNYSNASRALSINGKRSGIVLDDIMSLAETHAVRNAKGIIKEVQEAGKGWEHIANGLQIPENVSKAIAKEFYHII
;
A
#
# COMPACT_ATOMS: atom_id res chain seq x y z
N MET A 1 -8.11 8.04 25.28
CA MET A 1 -9.14 9.01 24.85
C MET A 1 -10.46 8.74 25.57
N ALA A 2 -11.25 9.78 25.85
CA ALA A 2 -12.58 9.60 26.43
C ALA A 2 -13.53 8.96 25.40
N LYS A 3 -14.63 8.35 25.89
CA LYS A 3 -15.59 7.59 25.06
C LYS A 3 -16.22 8.37 23.89
N ASN A 4 -16.05 9.71 23.81
CA ASN A 4 -16.63 10.62 22.83
C ASN A 4 -15.61 11.56 22.19
N ASP A 5 -14.36 11.14 22.03
CA ASP A 5 -13.36 12.00 21.43
C ASP A 5 -13.64 12.21 19.94
N ILE A 6 -13.38 13.42 19.48
CA ILE A 6 -13.53 13.86 18.10
C ILE A 6 -12.15 14.29 17.59
N ILE A 7 -11.76 13.80 16.42
CA ILE A 7 -10.57 14.28 15.73
C ILE A 7 -10.93 15.16 14.54
N ARG A 8 -10.02 16.06 14.19
CA ARG A 8 -10.12 16.89 13.00
C ARG A 8 -9.36 16.22 11.85
N VAL A 9 -9.95 16.24 10.68
CA VAL A 9 -9.40 15.68 9.44
C VAL A 9 -8.99 16.81 8.52
N TYR A 10 -7.74 16.79 8.10
CA TYR A 10 -7.14 17.78 7.21
C TYR A 10 -6.74 17.13 5.88
N LEU A 11 -6.74 17.93 4.84
CA LEU A 11 -6.16 17.62 3.53
C LEU A 11 -5.51 18.89 2.96
N PHE A 12 -4.23 18.81 2.57
CA PHE A 12 -3.49 19.97 2.06
C PHE A 12 -3.62 21.20 2.97
N ASP A 13 -3.37 21.03 4.28
CA ASP A 13 -3.48 22.05 5.34
C ASP A 13 -4.88 22.63 5.57
N THR A 14 -5.89 22.12 4.84
CA THR A 14 -7.29 22.55 4.98
C THR A 14 -8.05 21.59 5.87
N GLU A 15 -8.70 22.08 6.94
CA GLU A 15 -9.63 21.27 7.74
C GLU A 15 -10.86 20.95 6.90
N ILE A 16 -11.01 19.68 6.51
CA ILE A 16 -12.17 19.23 5.72
C ILE A 16 -13.36 18.82 6.58
N GLY A 17 -13.10 18.43 7.82
CA GLY A 17 -14.19 18.01 8.72
C GLY A 17 -13.70 17.39 10.02
N ARG A 18 -14.65 16.81 10.75
CA ARG A 18 -14.43 16.16 12.05
C ARG A 18 -14.97 14.75 12.03
N LEU A 19 -14.26 13.86 12.71
CA LEU A 19 -14.60 12.45 12.81
C LEU A 19 -14.79 12.06 14.28
N GLY A 20 -15.94 11.49 14.60
CA GLY A 20 -16.24 10.85 15.87
C GLY A 20 -16.41 9.34 15.71
N TYR A 21 -16.27 8.59 16.78
CA TYR A 21 -16.40 7.13 16.77
C TYR A 21 -17.21 6.64 17.96
N ASP A 22 -18.19 5.79 17.70
CA ASP A 22 -19.01 5.10 18.70
C ASP A 22 -18.44 3.67 18.87
N VAL A 23 -17.82 3.43 20.02
CA VAL A 23 -17.17 2.16 20.33
C VAL A 23 -18.19 1.03 20.45
N ASP A 24 -19.35 1.30 21.03
CA ASP A 24 -20.37 0.29 21.28
C ASP A 24 -21.02 -0.18 19.96
N LYS A 25 -21.21 0.75 19.01
CA LYS A 25 -21.78 0.46 17.69
C LYS A 25 -20.75 0.13 16.63
N ARG A 26 -19.44 0.29 16.92
CA ARG A 26 -18.36 0.18 15.93
C ARG A 26 -18.64 0.99 14.66
N ALA A 27 -19.10 2.23 14.85
CA ALA A 27 -19.53 3.13 13.79
C ALA A 27 -18.90 4.50 13.94
N SER A 28 -18.71 5.19 12.84
CA SER A 28 -18.14 6.53 12.83
C SER A 28 -19.13 7.55 12.31
N TYR A 29 -18.91 8.80 12.71
CA TYR A 29 -19.69 9.97 12.34
C TYR A 29 -18.73 11.00 11.76
N PHE A 30 -18.93 11.41 10.53
CA PHE A 30 -18.13 12.45 9.91
C PHE A 30 -19.00 13.69 9.66
N GLN A 31 -18.49 14.83 10.09
CA GLN A 31 -19.08 16.13 9.85
C GLN A 31 -18.14 16.99 9.03
N TYR A 32 -18.58 17.40 7.85
CA TYR A 32 -17.85 18.40 7.08
C TYR A 32 -17.75 19.73 7.81
N ARG A 33 -16.63 20.42 7.63
CA ARG A 33 -16.52 21.82 8.02
C ARG A 33 -17.36 22.67 7.06
N PRO A 34 -18.26 23.54 7.56
CA PRO A 34 -19.13 24.35 6.68
C PRO A 34 -18.34 25.17 5.67
N GLU A 35 -17.25 25.83 6.11
CA GLU A 35 -16.41 26.67 5.26
C GLU A 35 -15.74 25.86 4.13
N PHE A 36 -15.43 24.59 4.37
CA PHE A 36 -14.91 23.69 3.33
C PHE A 36 -15.99 23.35 2.31
N LEU A 37 -17.22 23.09 2.73
CA LEU A 37 -18.34 22.82 1.81
C LEU A 37 -18.66 24.02 0.93
N ASP A 38 -18.64 25.22 1.51
CA ASP A 38 -18.98 26.47 0.82
C ASP A 38 -17.88 26.91 -0.16
N SER A 39 -16.64 26.48 0.06
CA SER A 39 -15.49 26.91 -0.74
C SER A 39 -15.49 26.42 -2.19
N ASN A 40 -16.24 25.38 -2.53
CA ASN A 40 -16.25 24.70 -3.83
C ASN A 40 -14.85 24.26 -4.35
N VAL A 41 -13.86 24.16 -3.46
CA VAL A 41 -12.53 23.61 -3.80
C VAL A 41 -12.47 22.13 -3.46
N LEU A 42 -11.56 21.41 -4.13
CA LEU A 42 -11.31 20.00 -3.87
C LEU A 42 -12.61 19.14 -3.89
N THR A 43 -13.45 19.38 -4.88
CA THR A 43 -14.79 18.78 -4.91
C THR A 43 -14.76 17.29 -5.18
N GLY A 44 -13.74 16.81 -5.90
CA GLY A 44 -13.56 15.43 -6.30
C GLY A 44 -12.75 14.56 -5.34
N ILE A 45 -12.33 15.06 -4.17
CA ILE A 45 -11.45 14.30 -3.25
C ILE A 45 -12.09 13.02 -2.68
N PHE A 46 -13.41 12.97 -2.60
CA PHE A 46 -14.16 11.82 -2.12
C PHE A 46 -15.32 11.50 -3.07
N PRO A 47 -15.04 10.88 -4.22
CA PRO A 47 -16.02 10.80 -5.31
C PRO A 47 -17.21 9.87 -5.04
N TYR A 48 -17.08 8.92 -4.09
CA TYR A 48 -18.08 7.87 -3.92
C TYR A 48 -18.87 7.91 -2.61
N ILE A 49 -18.16 7.90 -1.47
CA ILE A 49 -18.76 7.56 -0.17
C ILE A 49 -19.20 8.80 0.57
N PHE A 50 -18.35 9.83 0.63
CA PHE A 50 -18.70 11.08 1.26
C PHE A 50 -19.61 11.93 0.35
N LYS A 51 -20.77 12.33 0.90
CA LYS A 51 -21.76 13.14 0.19
C LYS A 51 -21.63 14.58 0.62
N ARG A 52 -21.15 15.47 -0.24
CA ARG A 52 -21.03 16.92 0.08
C ARG A 52 -22.37 17.57 0.45
N ILE A 53 -23.50 17.06 -0.10
CA ILE A 53 -24.85 17.52 0.23
C ILE A 53 -25.31 17.11 1.65
N LYS A 54 -24.57 16.24 2.34
CA LYS A 54 -24.89 15.78 3.69
C LYS A 54 -23.80 16.25 4.65
N PRO A 55 -23.97 17.37 5.36
CA PRO A 55 -22.96 17.89 6.27
C PRO A 55 -22.52 16.88 7.33
N VAL A 56 -23.47 16.07 7.84
CA VAL A 56 -23.21 15.00 8.79
C VAL A 56 -23.55 13.65 8.18
N GLN A 57 -22.64 12.70 8.27
CA GLN A 57 -22.81 11.34 7.73
C GLN A 57 -22.43 10.29 8.77
N VAL A 58 -23.18 9.19 8.76
CA VAL A 58 -22.97 8.05 9.68
C VAL A 58 -22.53 6.83 8.87
N PHE A 59 -21.50 6.15 9.36
CA PHE A 59 -20.89 5.00 8.70
C PHE A 59 -21.07 3.75 9.58
N THR A 60 -22.13 2.98 9.30
CA THR A 60 -22.51 1.76 10.05
C THR A 60 -22.22 0.47 9.28
N LYS A 61 -21.85 0.57 8.00
CA LYS A 61 -21.67 -0.60 7.11
C LYS A 61 -20.23 -1.16 7.10
N TYR A 62 -19.31 -0.48 7.78
CA TYR A 62 -17.87 -0.71 7.67
C TYR A 62 -17.25 -1.27 8.96
N GLU A 63 -18.02 -2.04 9.72
CA GLU A 63 -17.60 -2.62 11.02
C GLU A 63 -16.58 -3.76 10.90
N GLY A 64 -16.40 -4.34 9.71
CA GLY A 64 -15.44 -5.42 9.45
C GLY A 64 -13.97 -5.02 9.70
N GLU A 65 -13.09 -6.03 9.68
CA GLU A 65 -11.66 -5.85 9.97
C GLU A 65 -10.95 -4.88 9.01
N THR A 66 -11.38 -4.82 7.75
CA THR A 66 -10.78 -3.97 6.73
C THR A 66 -10.96 -2.48 7.05
N PHE A 67 -12.15 -2.09 7.50
CA PHE A 67 -12.48 -0.67 7.73
C PHE A 67 -12.65 -0.31 9.20
N ARG A 68 -12.89 -1.29 10.08
CA ARG A 68 -12.95 -1.16 11.53
C ARG A 68 -13.93 -0.09 12.02
N GLY A 69 -15.05 0.10 11.30
CA GLY A 69 -16.08 1.09 11.61
C GLY A 69 -15.76 2.52 11.13
N LEU A 70 -14.65 2.74 10.44
CA LEU A 70 -14.29 4.03 9.84
C LEU A 70 -14.83 4.16 8.41
N PRO A 71 -14.97 5.41 7.90
CA PRO A 71 -15.16 5.62 6.47
C PRO A 71 -13.98 5.02 5.69
N PRO A 72 -14.19 4.29 4.59
CA PRO A 72 -13.14 3.57 3.87
C PRO A 72 -11.91 4.41 3.51
N MET A 73 -12.09 5.64 3.04
CA MET A 73 -10.96 6.51 2.71
C MET A 73 -10.14 6.94 3.93
N ILE A 74 -10.74 6.96 5.11
CA ILE A 74 -10.02 7.23 6.37
C ILE A 74 -9.39 5.94 6.89
N ALA A 75 -10.08 4.81 6.74
CA ALA A 75 -9.54 3.49 7.12
C ALA A 75 -8.27 3.13 6.34
N ASP A 76 -8.11 3.63 5.11
CA ASP A 76 -6.89 3.47 4.31
C ASP A 76 -5.64 4.05 4.98
N SER A 77 -5.80 4.98 5.91
CA SER A 77 -4.70 5.57 6.68
C SER A 77 -4.33 4.77 7.92
N LEU A 78 -5.12 3.77 8.32
CA LEU A 78 -4.80 2.95 9.48
C LEU A 78 -3.53 2.11 9.24
N PRO A 79 -2.73 1.88 10.30
CA PRO A 79 -1.65 0.91 10.24
C PRO A 79 -2.16 -0.46 9.76
N ASP A 80 -1.38 -1.09 8.90
CA ASP A 80 -1.62 -2.45 8.43
C ASP A 80 -1.28 -3.51 9.50
N MET A 81 -1.21 -4.78 9.08
CA MET A 81 -0.92 -5.88 9.99
C MET A 81 0.47 -5.72 10.64
N PHE A 82 1.51 -5.38 9.87
CA PHE A 82 2.85 -5.16 10.40
C PHE A 82 2.90 -3.92 11.31
N GLY A 83 2.37 -2.80 10.85
CA GLY A 83 2.29 -1.57 11.66
C GLY A 83 1.54 -1.78 12.97
N ASN A 84 0.46 -2.57 12.97
CA ASN A 84 -0.27 -2.93 14.19
C ASN A 84 0.55 -3.80 15.14
N ILE A 85 1.44 -4.67 14.64
CA ILE A 85 2.35 -5.46 15.47
C ILE A 85 3.28 -4.53 16.25
N ILE A 86 3.94 -3.61 15.57
CA ILE A 86 4.87 -2.66 16.19
C ILE A 86 4.13 -1.72 17.14
N PHE A 87 2.94 -1.25 16.74
CA PHE A 87 2.11 -0.40 17.58
C PHE A 87 1.71 -1.10 18.88
N LYS A 88 1.37 -2.38 18.82
CA LYS A 88 1.03 -3.20 19.98
C LYS A 88 2.22 -3.32 20.92
N GLU A 89 3.39 -3.72 20.45
CA GLU A 89 4.59 -3.88 21.26
C GLU A 89 4.97 -2.56 21.97
N TRP A 90 4.92 -1.45 21.21
CA TRP A 90 5.19 -0.14 21.80
C TRP A 90 4.16 0.27 22.85
N LEU A 91 2.86 0.04 22.66
CA LEU A 91 1.83 0.32 23.66
C LEU A 91 2.04 -0.52 24.91
N GLU A 92 2.33 -1.81 24.77
CA GLU A 92 2.56 -2.73 25.88
C GLU A 92 3.81 -2.32 26.68
N SER A 93 4.89 -1.82 26.02
CA SER A 93 6.06 -1.27 26.74
C SER A 93 5.72 -0.03 27.57
N THR A 94 4.70 0.72 27.20
CA THR A 94 4.20 1.90 27.95
C THR A 94 3.05 1.55 28.90
N ASN A 95 2.84 0.28 29.23
CA ASN A 95 1.74 -0.23 30.08
C ASN A 95 0.33 0.12 29.55
N ARG A 96 0.16 0.16 28.24
CA ARG A 96 -1.13 0.39 27.56
C ARG A 96 -1.54 -0.86 26.79
N GLU A 97 -2.83 -1.17 26.80
CA GLU A 97 -3.38 -2.34 26.13
C GLU A 97 -3.87 -1.98 24.73
N PHE A 98 -3.30 -2.62 23.69
CA PHE A 98 -3.69 -2.40 22.30
C PHE A 98 -5.19 -2.61 22.03
N GLN A 99 -5.82 -3.59 22.71
CA GLN A 99 -7.24 -3.89 22.52
C GLN A 99 -8.17 -2.76 23.01
N LYS A 100 -7.68 -1.87 23.89
CA LYS A 100 -8.42 -0.70 24.38
C LYS A 100 -8.30 0.52 23.48
N ILE A 101 -7.40 0.48 22.48
CA ILE A 101 -7.16 1.59 21.57
C ILE A 101 -8.22 1.59 20.46
N THR A 102 -8.94 2.69 20.33
CA THR A 102 -9.93 2.85 19.27
C THR A 102 -9.26 3.13 17.92
N PRO A 103 -9.92 2.84 16.78
CA PRO A 103 -9.43 3.25 15.47
C PRO A 103 -9.19 4.76 15.38
N LEU A 104 -10.01 5.57 16.05
CA LEU A 104 -9.86 7.01 16.12
C LEU A 104 -8.55 7.42 16.81
N GLU A 105 -8.24 6.77 17.94
CA GLU A 105 -7.00 7.00 18.63
C GLU A 105 -5.79 6.57 17.80
N GLN A 106 -5.87 5.45 17.08
CA GLN A 106 -4.81 5.06 16.15
C GLN A 106 -4.53 6.13 15.10
N LEU A 107 -5.55 6.79 14.56
CA LEU A 107 -5.39 7.88 13.60
C LEU A 107 -4.64 9.08 14.21
N THR A 108 -4.74 9.36 15.51
CA THR A 108 -3.92 10.42 16.12
C THR A 108 -2.44 10.10 16.15
N TYR A 109 -2.10 8.81 16.26
CA TYR A 109 -0.70 8.36 16.12
C TYR A 109 -0.22 8.37 14.67
N VAL A 110 -1.10 8.14 13.70
CA VAL A 110 -0.78 8.37 12.28
C VAL A 110 -0.50 9.85 12.05
N GLY A 111 -1.36 10.74 12.57
CA GLY A 111 -1.17 12.18 12.50
C GLY A 111 -0.97 12.68 11.07
N ASN A 112 0.22 13.23 10.80
CA ASN A 112 0.67 13.70 9.48
C ASN A 112 1.64 12.74 8.77
N ARG A 113 1.93 11.57 9.35
CA ARG A 113 2.93 10.61 8.86
C ARG A 113 2.40 9.60 7.85
N GLY A 114 1.07 9.51 7.71
CA GLY A 114 0.41 8.53 6.84
C GLY A 114 0.83 8.57 5.37
N MET A 115 0.50 7.50 4.66
CA MET A 115 0.51 7.52 3.19
C MET A 115 -0.56 8.49 2.69
N GLY A 116 -0.27 9.16 1.56
CA GLY A 116 -1.18 10.16 1.02
C GLY A 116 -1.10 11.50 1.77
N ALA A 117 -2.14 12.32 1.64
CA ALA A 117 -2.18 13.68 2.17
C ALA A 117 -3.21 13.91 3.29
N LEU A 118 -3.94 12.88 3.71
CA LEU A 118 -4.83 12.99 4.87
C LEU A 118 -4.03 13.12 6.16
N GLU A 119 -4.47 14.04 7.02
CA GLU A 119 -3.87 14.27 8.33
C GLU A 119 -4.94 14.30 9.41
N TYR A 120 -4.54 13.89 10.62
CA TYR A 120 -5.43 13.76 11.77
C TYR A 120 -4.91 14.54 12.95
N ARG A 121 -5.76 15.40 13.55
CA ARG A 121 -5.39 16.22 14.71
C ARG A 121 -6.40 16.06 15.85
N PRO A 122 -5.96 16.03 17.14
CA PRO A 122 -4.57 16.25 17.56
C PRO A 122 -3.65 15.13 17.09
N VAL A 123 -2.38 15.47 16.87
CA VAL A 123 -1.32 14.47 16.65
C VAL A 123 -0.86 14.00 18.02
N ALA A 124 -0.75 12.68 18.22
CA ALA A 124 -0.14 12.14 19.44
C ALA A 124 1.35 12.54 19.47
N GLU A 125 1.76 13.09 20.61
CA GLU A 125 3.18 13.46 20.80
C GLU A 125 4.03 12.18 20.81
N ILE A 126 5.04 12.16 19.96
CA ILE A 126 6.04 11.11 19.87
C ILE A 126 7.40 11.82 19.87
N PRO A 127 8.33 11.47 20.80
CA PRO A 127 9.64 12.13 20.87
C PRO A 127 10.40 12.08 19.53
N ASP A 128 11.13 13.12 19.18
CA ASP A 128 11.84 13.21 17.90
C ASP A 128 13.12 12.35 17.90
N SER A 129 13.33 11.60 16.82
CA SER A 129 14.62 11.01 16.47
C SER A 129 15.17 11.68 15.21
N THR A 130 16.46 11.99 15.21
CA THR A 130 17.07 12.83 14.17
C THR A 130 17.83 12.06 13.09
N THR A 131 18.14 10.79 13.33
CA THR A 131 18.88 9.93 12.38
C THR A 131 18.38 8.50 12.45
N ILE A 132 18.47 7.79 11.32
CA ILE A 132 18.10 6.39 11.21
C ILE A 132 19.30 5.58 10.72
N ASP A 133 19.61 4.49 11.43
CA ASP A 133 20.43 3.41 10.91
C ASP A 133 19.53 2.20 10.57
N ILE A 134 19.59 1.74 9.31
CA ILE A 134 18.75 0.64 8.83
C ILE A 134 19.15 -0.67 9.51
N GLY A 135 20.45 -0.87 9.81
CA GLY A 135 20.94 -2.05 10.51
C GLY A 135 20.38 -2.16 11.92
N GLU A 136 20.44 -1.06 12.70
CA GLU A 136 19.85 -1.02 14.04
C GLU A 136 18.34 -1.30 14.02
N ILE A 137 17.63 -0.79 13.03
CA ILE A 137 16.20 -1.07 12.86
C ILE A 137 15.94 -2.55 12.59
N VAL A 138 16.71 -3.15 11.69
CA VAL A 138 16.61 -4.58 11.38
C VAL A 138 16.84 -5.42 12.63
N ASP A 139 17.87 -5.10 13.42
CA ASP A 139 18.21 -5.84 14.64
C ASP A 139 17.06 -5.76 15.67
N VAL A 140 16.51 -4.58 15.90
CA VAL A 140 15.37 -4.41 16.83
C VAL A 140 14.12 -5.11 16.33
N LEU A 141 13.85 -5.08 15.01
CA LEU A 141 12.72 -5.80 14.43
C LEU A 141 12.87 -7.32 14.55
N GLN A 142 14.08 -7.84 14.41
CA GLN A 142 14.36 -9.26 14.64
C GLN A 142 14.12 -9.63 16.10
N GLU A 143 14.55 -8.81 17.06
CA GLU A 143 14.26 -9.02 18.48
C GLU A 143 12.76 -9.04 18.78
N VAL A 144 11.98 -8.13 18.18
CA VAL A 144 10.49 -8.12 18.30
C VAL A 144 9.89 -9.43 17.82
N LEU A 145 10.36 -9.96 16.71
CA LEU A 145 9.82 -11.19 16.13
C LEU A 145 10.24 -12.44 16.93
N GLU A 146 11.46 -12.45 17.50
CA GLU A 146 11.94 -13.51 18.38
C GLU A 146 11.19 -13.57 19.72
N LEU A 147 10.88 -12.39 20.29
CA LEU A 147 10.04 -12.29 21.49
C LEU A 147 8.67 -12.93 21.25
N LYS A 148 8.07 -12.70 20.10
CA LYS A 148 6.78 -13.31 19.73
C LYS A 148 6.84 -14.83 19.59
N LYS A 149 7.98 -15.35 19.12
CA LYS A 149 8.22 -16.80 19.03
C LYS A 149 8.51 -17.43 20.41
N GLY A 150 8.61 -16.62 21.48
CA GLY A 150 8.93 -17.08 22.84
C GLY A 150 10.40 -17.51 22.99
N THR A 151 11.27 -17.09 22.08
CA THR A 151 12.68 -17.49 22.03
C THR A 151 13.63 -16.50 22.72
N SER A 152 13.14 -15.30 23.09
CA SER A 152 13.93 -14.27 23.77
C SER A 152 13.26 -13.86 25.09
N GLY A 153 14.05 -13.69 26.14
CA GLY A 153 13.62 -13.17 27.46
C GLY A 153 14.04 -11.72 27.72
N LYS A 154 14.49 -10.98 26.70
CA LYS A 154 14.91 -9.59 26.82
C LYS A 154 13.71 -8.63 26.74
N SER A 155 13.71 -7.58 27.54
CA SER A 155 12.81 -6.43 27.34
C SER A 155 13.40 -5.55 26.24
N LEU A 156 12.55 -5.16 25.27
CA LEU A 156 12.95 -4.24 24.21
C LEU A 156 13.13 -2.82 24.75
N ASP A 157 14.09 -2.09 24.20
CA ASP A 157 14.27 -0.68 24.50
C ASP A 157 13.07 0.12 23.96
N GLU A 158 12.39 0.85 24.84
CA GLU A 158 11.22 1.67 24.51
C GLU A 158 11.53 2.71 23.42
N ALA A 159 12.72 3.32 23.45
CA ALA A 159 13.15 4.31 22.48
C ALA A 159 13.36 3.68 21.10
N ALA A 160 13.91 2.48 21.03
CA ALA A 160 14.09 1.74 19.79
C ALA A 160 12.74 1.33 19.16
N LEU A 161 11.83 0.80 19.96
CA LEU A 161 10.46 0.49 19.53
C LEU A 161 9.73 1.73 19.01
N LEU A 162 9.90 2.85 19.68
CA LEU A 162 9.30 4.11 19.28
C LEU A 162 9.84 4.61 17.94
N ASN A 163 11.14 4.48 17.70
CA ASN A 163 11.75 4.84 16.41
C ASN A 163 11.17 3.99 15.26
N ILE A 164 11.04 2.68 15.46
CA ILE A 164 10.44 1.78 14.47
C ILE A 164 8.97 2.11 14.26
N PHE A 165 8.24 2.38 15.34
CA PHE A 165 6.84 2.78 15.27
C PHE A 165 6.66 4.01 14.37
N LYS A 166 7.50 5.06 14.54
CA LYS A 166 7.43 6.27 13.74
C LYS A 166 7.58 6.04 12.24
N ILE A 167 8.52 5.19 11.85
CA ILE A 167 8.90 4.97 10.46
C ILE A 167 8.16 3.82 9.79
N GLY A 168 7.56 2.90 10.55
CA GLY A 168 7.00 1.64 10.05
C GLY A 168 5.47 1.56 10.03
N THR A 169 4.75 2.39 10.77
CA THR A 169 3.31 2.18 10.99
C THR A 169 2.41 2.61 9.85
N SER A 170 2.89 3.43 8.93
CA SER A 170 2.05 4.08 7.92
C SER A 170 2.12 3.45 6.53
N ALA A 171 2.93 2.43 6.34
CA ALA A 171 3.11 1.77 5.05
C ALA A 171 2.32 0.46 5.00
N GLY A 172 1.23 0.40 4.23
CA GLY A 172 0.31 -0.75 4.12
C GLY A 172 0.97 -2.11 3.79
N GLY A 173 0.38 -3.24 4.24
CA GLY A 173 0.81 -4.63 3.94
C GLY A 173 1.31 -5.43 5.15
N ALA A 174 1.56 -6.72 4.97
CA ALA A 174 1.86 -7.67 6.04
C ALA A 174 3.35 -7.76 6.40
N ARG A 175 4.25 -7.21 5.59
CA ARG A 175 5.69 -7.38 5.72
C ARG A 175 6.37 -6.17 6.37
N PRO A 176 7.53 -6.40 7.04
CA PRO A 176 8.32 -5.33 7.62
C PRO A 176 8.73 -4.28 6.60
N LYS A 177 8.32 -3.04 6.84
CA LYS A 177 8.66 -1.92 5.98
C LYS A 177 8.77 -0.63 6.76
N ILE A 178 9.59 0.28 6.25
CA ILE A 178 9.85 1.60 6.85
C ILE A 178 9.76 2.70 5.79
N LEU A 179 9.46 3.90 6.27
CA LEU A 179 9.45 5.13 5.47
C LEU A 179 10.67 5.98 5.87
N ILE A 180 11.49 6.31 4.90
CA ILE A 180 12.68 7.14 5.10
C ILE A 180 12.76 8.28 4.10
N SER A 181 13.56 9.28 4.44
CA SER A 181 14.02 10.34 3.54
C SER A 181 15.54 10.32 3.45
N GLU A 182 16.10 10.16 2.25
CA GLU A 182 17.51 10.14 1.94
C GLU A 182 17.91 11.47 1.30
N HIS A 183 18.81 12.22 1.92
CA HIS A 183 19.27 13.50 1.38
C HIS A 183 20.05 13.29 0.08
N LYS A 184 19.68 14.00 -0.98
CA LYS A 184 20.18 13.78 -2.35
C LYS A 184 21.70 13.94 -2.49
N GLU A 185 22.29 14.89 -1.76
CA GLU A 185 23.72 15.19 -1.87
C GLU A 185 24.57 14.41 -0.85
N THR A 186 24.10 14.28 0.38
CA THR A 186 24.90 13.72 1.48
C THR A 186 24.63 12.25 1.75
N GLY A 187 23.52 11.69 1.22
CA GLY A 187 23.05 10.34 1.53
C GLY A 187 22.57 10.15 2.98
N LYS A 188 22.47 11.23 3.78
CA LYS A 188 21.99 11.17 5.16
C LYS A 188 20.53 10.70 5.18
N ILE A 189 20.24 9.73 6.03
CA ILE A 189 18.90 9.15 6.19
C ILE A 189 18.24 9.69 7.44
N ILE A 190 16.99 10.13 7.29
CA ILE A 190 16.12 10.61 8.36
C ILE A 190 14.75 9.91 8.27
N PRO A 191 13.91 9.95 9.34
CA PRO A 191 12.53 9.50 9.26
C PRO A 191 11.76 10.14 8.11
N GLY A 192 10.92 9.36 7.41
CA GLY A 192 10.21 9.80 6.21
C GLY A 192 9.08 10.82 6.45
N ASP A 193 8.91 11.29 7.69
CA ASP A 193 7.90 12.26 8.12
C ASP A 193 8.49 13.59 8.63
N VAL A 194 9.82 13.73 8.63
CA VAL A 194 10.50 14.91 9.21
C VAL A 194 10.63 16.04 8.21
N ASP A 195 11.03 15.73 6.98
CA ASP A 195 11.26 16.73 5.95
C ASP A 195 10.72 16.24 4.60
N PHE A 196 9.83 17.03 4.00
CA PHE A 196 9.21 16.74 2.69
C PHE A 196 9.81 17.60 1.56
N SER A 197 10.89 18.34 1.83
CA SER A 197 11.53 19.20 0.85
C SER A 197 12.08 18.44 -0.34
N ASN A 198 12.36 19.16 -1.43
CA ASN A 198 12.99 18.59 -2.61
C ASN A 198 14.44 18.17 -2.42
N ASP A 199 15.04 18.43 -1.27
CA ASP A 199 16.41 18.03 -0.97
C ASP A 199 16.54 16.52 -0.67
N TYR A 200 15.41 15.86 -0.47
CA TYR A 200 15.33 14.45 -0.14
C TYR A 200 14.67 13.61 -1.22
N HIS A 201 15.12 12.37 -1.33
CA HIS A 201 14.38 11.28 -1.92
C HIS A 201 13.61 10.54 -0.82
N HIS A 202 12.29 10.39 -0.98
CA HIS A 202 11.44 9.69 -0.03
C HIS A 202 11.23 8.25 -0.47
N TYR A 203 11.61 7.30 0.38
CA TYR A 203 11.52 5.87 0.08
C TYR A 203 10.58 5.14 1.03
N LEU A 204 9.89 4.15 0.47
CA LEU A 204 9.37 3.01 1.22
C LEU A 204 10.39 1.88 1.05
N ILE A 205 10.84 1.32 2.16
CA ILE A 205 11.81 0.20 2.17
C ILE A 205 11.14 -1.03 2.75
N LYS A 206 11.13 -2.13 2.02
CA LYS A 206 10.79 -3.46 2.54
C LYS A 206 12.06 -4.11 3.06
N LEU A 207 12.01 -4.54 4.31
CA LEU A 207 13.18 -5.04 5.02
C LEU A 207 13.27 -6.57 4.90
N CYS A 208 14.41 -7.05 4.45
CA CYS A 208 14.75 -8.46 4.54
C CYS A 208 15.21 -8.75 5.98
N LEU A 209 14.40 -9.49 6.71
CA LEU A 209 14.73 -9.98 8.05
C LEU A 209 15.23 -11.42 7.95
N ASN A 210 16.09 -11.82 8.92
CA ASN A 210 16.63 -13.19 8.98
C ASN A 210 15.58 -14.18 9.53
N GLU A 211 14.33 -14.12 9.05
CA GLU A 211 13.32 -15.10 9.40
C GLU A 211 13.54 -16.44 8.68
N ASP A 212 13.11 -17.53 9.31
CA ASP A 212 13.11 -18.85 8.67
C ASP A 212 12.33 -18.79 7.36
N GLY A 213 13.00 -19.09 6.25
CA GLY A 213 12.45 -19.00 4.90
C GLY A 213 12.86 -17.77 4.09
N ASP A 214 13.17 -16.62 4.70
CA ASP A 214 13.63 -15.45 3.95
C ASP A 214 15.11 -15.59 3.55
N LYS A 215 15.93 -16.34 4.33
CA LYS A 215 17.30 -16.65 3.95
C LYS A 215 17.40 -17.47 2.67
N GLU A 216 16.44 -18.38 2.44
CA GLU A 216 16.45 -19.24 1.25
C GLU A 216 15.88 -18.54 0.01
N TYR A 217 14.95 -17.57 0.18
CA TYR A 217 14.19 -17.03 -0.96
C TYR A 217 14.50 -15.59 -1.30
N ASN A 218 15.01 -14.80 -0.37
CA ASN A 218 15.22 -13.35 -0.48
C ASN A 218 14.09 -12.67 -1.27
N ARG A 219 12.94 -12.52 -0.63
CA ARG A 219 11.71 -12.01 -1.26
C ARG A 219 11.89 -10.60 -1.82
N GLU A 220 12.73 -9.80 -1.18
CA GLU A 220 13.02 -8.43 -1.58
C GLU A 220 13.80 -8.41 -2.91
N LYS A 221 14.71 -9.38 -3.13
CA LYS A 221 15.38 -9.57 -4.43
C LYS A 221 14.40 -10.06 -5.51
N VAL A 222 13.48 -10.96 -5.15
CA VAL A 222 12.41 -11.39 -6.07
C VAL A 222 11.51 -10.22 -6.45
N GLU A 223 11.12 -9.37 -5.50
CA GLU A 223 10.32 -8.18 -5.80
C GLU A 223 11.09 -7.18 -6.67
N TYR A 224 12.39 -7.01 -6.44
CA TYR A 224 13.22 -6.18 -7.31
C TYR A 224 13.37 -6.77 -8.71
N ALA A 225 13.50 -8.09 -8.85
CA ALA A 225 13.49 -8.76 -10.15
C ALA A 225 12.16 -8.53 -10.91
N TYR A 226 11.04 -8.61 -10.21
CA TYR A 226 9.72 -8.30 -10.75
C TYR A 226 9.59 -6.83 -11.16
N TYR A 227 10.14 -5.91 -10.36
CA TYR A 227 10.22 -4.49 -10.77
C TYR A 227 10.96 -4.32 -12.09
N LEU A 228 12.12 -4.99 -12.28
CA LEU A 228 12.89 -4.90 -13.52
C LEU A 228 12.10 -5.46 -14.70
N MET A 229 11.45 -6.62 -14.57
CA MET A 229 10.58 -7.18 -15.61
C MET A 229 9.37 -6.30 -15.89
N ALA A 230 8.71 -5.76 -14.85
CA ALA A 230 7.55 -4.89 -15.00
C ALA A 230 7.92 -3.62 -15.77
N LYS A 231 9.08 -3.03 -15.48
CA LYS A 231 9.61 -1.88 -16.21
C LYS A 231 9.89 -2.22 -17.67
N GLU A 232 10.51 -3.36 -17.95
CA GLU A 232 10.76 -3.85 -19.31
C GLU A 232 9.44 -4.10 -20.06
N SER A 233 8.41 -4.57 -19.38
CA SER A 233 7.06 -4.74 -19.91
C SER A 233 6.31 -3.41 -20.13
N GLY A 234 6.89 -2.26 -19.79
CA GLY A 234 6.25 -0.95 -19.87
C GLY A 234 5.20 -0.68 -18.80
N VAL A 235 5.16 -1.46 -17.73
CA VAL A 235 4.36 -1.14 -16.53
C VAL A 235 4.98 0.05 -15.83
N TYR A 236 4.19 1.09 -15.60
CA TYR A 236 4.65 2.28 -14.89
C TYR A 236 4.79 2.02 -13.41
N MET A 237 6.02 2.07 -12.91
CA MET A 237 6.40 1.94 -11.50
C MET A 237 7.37 3.05 -11.11
N MET A 238 7.40 3.37 -9.81
CA MET A 238 8.38 4.32 -9.30
C MET A 238 9.79 3.73 -9.33
N PRO A 239 10.83 4.55 -9.53
CA PRO A 239 12.22 4.12 -9.45
C PRO A 239 12.49 3.36 -8.15
N SER A 240 13.08 2.19 -8.29
CA SER A 240 13.37 1.30 -7.17
C SER A 240 14.82 0.84 -7.21
N LYS A 241 15.38 0.53 -6.04
CA LYS A 241 16.76 0.07 -5.87
C LYS A 241 16.87 -0.98 -4.76
N MET A 242 17.96 -1.73 -4.76
CA MET A 242 18.36 -2.52 -3.60
C MET A 242 19.22 -1.67 -2.66
N ILE A 243 18.99 -1.78 -1.36
CA ILE A 243 19.83 -1.20 -0.31
C ILE A 243 20.56 -2.33 0.38
N GLN A 244 21.90 -2.19 0.54
CA GLN A 244 22.80 -3.19 1.13
C GLN A 244 22.66 -4.59 0.49
N ASP A 245 22.26 -4.64 -0.79
CA ASP A 245 21.97 -5.87 -1.53
C ASP A 245 20.96 -6.82 -0.86
N LYS A 246 20.13 -6.31 0.05
CA LYS A 246 19.17 -7.08 0.85
C LYS A 246 17.76 -6.50 0.86
N HIS A 247 17.64 -5.20 0.95
CA HIS A 247 16.36 -4.52 1.17
C HIS A 247 15.85 -3.90 -0.12
N PHE A 248 14.56 -4.05 -0.41
CA PHE A 248 13.93 -3.41 -1.57
C PHE A 248 13.44 -2.02 -1.21
N ALA A 249 13.90 -1.00 -1.93
CA ALA A 249 13.50 0.38 -1.75
C ALA A 249 12.83 0.92 -3.01
N THR A 250 11.67 1.56 -2.86
CA THR A 250 10.97 2.25 -3.94
C THR A 250 10.69 3.69 -3.58
N LEU A 251 10.85 4.62 -4.53
CA LEU A 251 10.47 6.00 -4.34
C LEU A 251 8.97 6.11 -4.07
N ARG A 252 8.60 6.93 -3.12
CA ARG A 252 7.19 7.20 -2.79
C ARG A 252 6.57 8.12 -3.83
N TYR A 253 5.47 7.66 -4.45
CA TYR A 253 4.71 8.48 -5.40
C TYR A 253 3.77 9.48 -4.70
N ASP A 254 3.51 9.29 -3.41
CA ASP A 254 2.70 10.19 -2.59
C ASP A 254 3.51 11.35 -1.97
N ARG A 255 4.78 11.47 -2.34
CA ARG A 255 5.70 12.55 -1.95
C ARG A 255 6.40 13.06 -3.20
N GLN A 256 5.92 14.16 -3.76
CA GLN A 256 6.46 14.74 -4.99
C GLN A 256 6.59 16.25 -4.86
N SER A 257 7.64 16.80 -5.44
CA SER A 257 7.87 18.25 -5.53
C SER A 257 7.72 18.99 -4.19
N GLY A 258 8.21 18.38 -3.09
CA GLY A 258 8.15 18.98 -1.76
C GLY A 258 6.74 18.95 -1.13
N SER A 259 5.80 18.20 -1.68
CA SER A 259 4.43 18.15 -1.21
C SER A 259 3.89 16.73 -1.10
N LYS A 260 2.84 16.59 -0.27
CA LYS A 260 2.06 15.35 -0.18
C LYS A 260 1.06 15.27 -1.32
N GLN A 261 0.90 14.09 -1.91
CA GLN A 261 -0.16 13.80 -2.88
C GLN A 261 -1.31 13.09 -2.19
N HIS A 262 -2.55 13.45 -2.49
CA HIS A 262 -3.70 12.72 -1.98
C HIS A 262 -3.86 11.41 -2.76
N VAL A 263 -3.77 10.31 -2.03
CA VAL A 263 -3.81 8.95 -2.59
C VAL A 263 -4.82 8.12 -1.83
N LEU A 264 -5.61 7.36 -2.57
CA LEU A 264 -6.52 6.36 -2.01
C LEU A 264 -6.42 5.06 -2.81
N THR A 265 -6.50 3.93 -2.09
CA THR A 265 -6.65 2.62 -2.75
C THR A 265 -8.05 2.45 -3.34
N ALA A 266 -8.23 1.46 -4.20
CA ALA A 266 -9.57 1.11 -4.68
C ALA A 266 -10.52 0.79 -3.51
N CYS A 267 -10.03 0.14 -2.44
CA CYS A 267 -10.80 -0.07 -1.21
C CYS A 267 -11.20 1.24 -0.54
N GLY A 268 -10.26 2.18 -0.38
CA GLY A 268 -10.50 3.48 0.24
C GLY A 268 -11.49 4.32 -0.54
N LEU A 269 -11.42 4.30 -1.87
CA LEU A 269 -12.31 5.05 -2.75
C LEU A 269 -13.75 4.53 -2.71
N THR A 270 -13.94 3.21 -2.78
CA THR A 270 -15.24 2.58 -3.06
C THR A 270 -15.91 1.98 -1.84
N GLY A 271 -15.11 1.59 -0.83
CA GLY A 271 -15.58 0.77 0.28
C GLY A 271 -15.72 -0.72 -0.08
N TRP A 272 -15.21 -1.14 -1.22
CA TRP A 272 -15.08 -2.57 -1.55
C TRP A 272 -14.08 -3.22 -0.61
N ASP A 273 -14.48 -4.35 -0.04
CA ASP A 273 -13.62 -5.10 0.86
C ASP A 273 -12.80 -6.12 0.07
N PHE A 274 -11.47 -5.92 0.04
CA PHE A 274 -10.56 -6.82 -0.69
C PHE A 274 -10.59 -8.28 -0.18
N LYS A 275 -11.16 -8.52 1.01
CA LYS A 275 -11.38 -9.85 1.57
C LYS A 275 -12.66 -10.51 1.02
N LYS A 276 -13.51 -9.74 0.32
CA LYS A 276 -14.76 -10.23 -0.27
C LYS A 276 -14.59 -10.51 -1.76
N PRO A 277 -14.76 -11.79 -2.18
CA PRO A 277 -14.61 -12.13 -3.59
C PRO A 277 -15.53 -11.37 -4.54
N GLU A 278 -16.75 -11.05 -4.11
CA GLU A 278 -17.75 -10.33 -4.91
C GLU A 278 -17.34 -8.91 -5.30
N ASP A 279 -16.52 -8.27 -4.46
CA ASP A 279 -16.01 -6.92 -4.73
C ASP A 279 -14.74 -6.93 -5.60
N SER A 280 -14.04 -8.07 -5.62
CA SER A 280 -12.65 -8.19 -6.06
C SER A 280 -12.54 -8.69 -7.50
N SER A 281 -12.62 -7.78 -8.49
CA SER A 281 -12.45 -8.10 -9.91
C SER A 281 -11.74 -6.97 -10.67
N TYR A 282 -11.10 -7.30 -11.80
CA TYR A 282 -10.55 -6.30 -12.71
C TYR A 282 -11.64 -5.49 -13.40
N GLU A 283 -12.82 -6.08 -13.67
CA GLU A 283 -13.98 -5.36 -14.18
C GLU A 283 -14.36 -4.19 -13.26
N ASN A 284 -14.38 -4.43 -11.95
CA ASN A 284 -14.64 -3.39 -10.96
C ASN A 284 -13.54 -2.32 -10.98
N LEU A 285 -12.27 -2.70 -11.08
CA LEU A 285 -11.18 -1.71 -11.18
C LEU A 285 -11.27 -0.86 -12.44
N PHE A 286 -11.58 -1.45 -13.60
CA PHE A 286 -11.78 -0.69 -14.83
C PHE A 286 -12.99 0.24 -14.73
N LYS A 287 -14.10 -0.26 -14.15
CA LYS A 287 -15.26 0.59 -13.88
C LYS A 287 -14.90 1.76 -12.99
N LEU A 288 -14.17 1.53 -11.91
CA LEU A 288 -13.70 2.59 -11.01
C LEU A 288 -12.85 3.62 -11.77
N ALA A 289 -11.90 3.17 -12.60
CA ALA A 289 -11.05 4.06 -13.39
C ALA A 289 -11.87 4.93 -14.36
N LEU A 290 -12.88 4.35 -15.01
CA LEU A 290 -13.80 5.08 -15.89
C LEU A 290 -14.68 6.07 -15.11
N ASP A 291 -15.21 5.68 -13.97
CA ASP A 291 -16.03 6.54 -13.11
C ASP A 291 -15.22 7.73 -12.57
N LEU A 292 -13.93 7.52 -12.25
CA LEU A 292 -12.98 8.58 -11.89
C LEU A 292 -12.54 9.43 -13.07
N LYS A 293 -12.90 9.03 -14.30
CA LYS A 293 -12.50 9.68 -15.55
C LYS A 293 -10.99 9.81 -15.71
N VAL A 294 -10.26 8.77 -15.30
CA VAL A 294 -8.80 8.79 -15.50
C VAL A 294 -8.44 8.90 -16.98
N PRO A 295 -7.29 9.48 -17.32
CA PRO A 295 -6.84 9.54 -18.71
C PRO A 295 -6.78 8.16 -19.37
N TYR A 296 -7.03 8.08 -20.67
CA TYR A 296 -7.00 6.82 -21.42
C TYR A 296 -5.66 6.05 -21.28
N ARG A 297 -4.54 6.77 -21.17
CA ARG A 297 -3.23 6.16 -20.90
C ARG A 297 -3.24 5.31 -19.62
N ASP A 298 -4.03 5.69 -18.63
CA ASP A 298 -4.13 4.98 -17.34
C ASP A 298 -5.00 3.72 -17.46
N ILE A 299 -6.04 3.75 -18.33
CA ILE A 299 -6.79 2.54 -18.71
C ILE A 299 -5.86 1.52 -19.36
N VAL A 300 -4.99 1.97 -20.29
CA VAL A 300 -3.99 1.11 -20.91
C VAL A 300 -2.96 0.58 -19.91
N GLN A 301 -2.53 1.41 -18.94
CA GLN A 301 -1.64 0.99 -17.87
C GLN A 301 -2.29 -0.03 -16.92
N LEU A 302 -3.55 0.15 -16.59
CA LEU A 302 -4.30 -0.82 -15.77
C LEU A 302 -4.41 -2.17 -16.49
N PHE A 303 -4.69 -2.17 -17.79
CA PHE A 303 -4.70 -3.37 -18.62
C PHE A 303 -3.33 -4.05 -18.67
N ARG A 304 -2.26 -3.29 -18.93
CA ARG A 304 -0.88 -3.81 -18.96
C ARG A 304 -0.50 -4.44 -17.62
N ARG A 305 -0.85 -3.80 -16.51
CA ARG A 305 -0.64 -4.31 -15.14
C ARG A 305 -1.40 -5.61 -14.90
N MET A 306 -2.67 -5.69 -15.33
CA MET A 306 -3.46 -6.90 -15.26
C MET A 306 -2.79 -8.05 -16.03
N VAL A 307 -2.38 -7.81 -17.27
CA VAL A 307 -1.69 -8.80 -18.12
C VAL A 307 -0.40 -9.25 -17.44
N PHE A 308 0.39 -8.30 -16.90
CA PHE A 308 1.63 -8.64 -16.19
C PHE A 308 1.36 -9.56 -14.98
N ASN A 309 0.37 -9.23 -14.16
CA ASN A 309 0.01 -10.02 -13.00
C ASN A 309 -0.47 -11.45 -13.39
N VAL A 310 -1.14 -11.60 -14.52
CA VAL A 310 -1.56 -12.92 -15.03
C VAL A 310 -0.36 -13.70 -15.56
N VAL A 311 0.41 -13.11 -16.45
CA VAL A 311 1.52 -13.77 -17.16
C VAL A 311 2.63 -14.18 -16.21
N HIS A 312 2.94 -13.34 -15.21
CA HIS A 312 4.04 -13.59 -14.28
C HIS A 312 3.57 -14.05 -12.89
N ALA A 313 2.38 -14.64 -12.82
CA ALA A 313 1.86 -15.30 -11.62
C ALA A 313 1.86 -14.44 -10.34
N ASN A 314 1.70 -13.11 -10.47
CA ASN A 314 1.36 -12.28 -9.31
C ASN A 314 -0.13 -12.46 -9.02
N ILE A 315 -0.46 -13.38 -8.13
CA ILE A 315 -1.85 -13.73 -7.77
C ILE A 315 -2.37 -12.95 -6.56
N ASP A 316 -1.52 -12.22 -5.85
CA ASP A 316 -1.90 -11.38 -4.69
C ASP A 316 -2.20 -9.93 -5.10
N ASP A 317 -2.79 -9.78 -6.26
CA ASP A 317 -3.13 -8.51 -6.91
C ASP A 317 -4.44 -7.88 -6.39
N HIS A 318 -4.63 -7.88 -5.08
CA HIS A 318 -5.88 -7.44 -4.46
C HIS A 318 -6.15 -5.92 -4.56
N LEU A 319 -7.39 -5.49 -4.26
CA LEU A 319 -7.85 -4.10 -4.41
C LEU A 319 -6.99 -3.05 -3.67
N LYS A 320 -6.32 -3.41 -2.57
CA LYS A 320 -5.41 -2.49 -1.88
C LYS A 320 -4.08 -2.27 -2.62
N ASN A 321 -3.73 -3.11 -3.61
CA ASN A 321 -2.54 -2.96 -4.44
C ASN A 321 -2.81 -2.07 -5.69
N HIS A 322 -4.00 -1.47 -5.77
CA HIS A 322 -4.38 -0.54 -6.81
C HIS A 322 -4.83 0.78 -6.20
N SER A 323 -4.06 1.84 -6.44
CA SER A 323 -4.34 3.18 -5.91
C SER A 323 -4.52 4.19 -7.03
N PHE A 324 -5.14 5.31 -6.66
CA PHE A 324 -5.33 6.46 -7.52
C PHE A 324 -4.82 7.71 -6.81
N ILE A 325 -4.27 8.65 -7.57
CA ILE A 325 -3.72 9.92 -7.10
C ILE A 325 -4.68 11.04 -7.52
N TYR A 326 -5.04 11.87 -6.58
CA TYR A 326 -5.83 13.07 -6.84
C TYR A 326 -4.92 14.22 -7.26
N GLN A 327 -5.20 14.80 -8.40
CA GLN A 327 -4.53 15.96 -8.98
C GLN A 327 -5.27 17.23 -8.55
N LYS A 328 -4.71 17.91 -7.55
CA LYS A 328 -5.32 19.09 -6.92
C LYS A 328 -5.59 20.22 -7.92
N GLU A 329 -4.70 20.40 -8.87
CA GLU A 329 -4.72 21.48 -9.86
C GLU A 329 -5.92 21.37 -10.82
N ASN A 330 -6.34 20.12 -11.11
CA ASN A 330 -7.36 19.82 -12.11
C ASN A 330 -8.64 19.21 -11.51
N ASP A 331 -8.69 19.05 -10.18
CA ASP A 331 -9.80 18.35 -9.47
C ASP A 331 -10.13 16.98 -10.12
N SER A 332 -9.10 16.21 -10.44
CA SER A 332 -9.20 14.97 -11.21
C SER A 332 -8.38 13.84 -10.58
N TRP A 333 -8.59 12.61 -11.03
CA TRP A 333 -7.88 11.43 -10.57
C TRP A 333 -7.05 10.82 -11.69
N GLU A 334 -5.90 10.25 -11.34
CA GLU A 334 -5.04 9.46 -12.20
C GLU A 334 -4.70 8.13 -11.52
N LEU A 335 -4.37 7.09 -12.30
CA LEU A 335 -3.90 5.82 -11.77
C LEU A 335 -2.51 6.01 -11.15
N ALA A 336 -2.33 5.58 -9.91
CA ALA A 336 -1.02 5.59 -9.26
C ALA A 336 -0.04 4.64 -9.98
N PRO A 337 1.28 4.89 -9.91
CA PRO A 337 2.28 3.91 -10.30
C PRO A 337 2.01 2.56 -9.63
N ALA A 338 2.34 1.47 -10.32
CA ALA A 338 2.18 0.14 -9.76
C ALA A 338 3.15 -0.09 -8.60
N TYR A 339 2.72 -0.85 -7.63
CA TYR A 339 3.51 -1.25 -6.46
C TYR A 339 3.07 -2.64 -6.00
N ASP A 340 3.86 -3.26 -5.14
CA ASP A 340 3.57 -4.59 -4.58
C ASP A 340 3.38 -5.65 -5.69
N ILE A 341 4.15 -5.51 -6.78
CA ILE A 341 4.20 -6.47 -7.87
C ILE A 341 5.33 -7.45 -7.58
N THR A 342 4.97 -8.67 -7.22
CA THR A 342 5.94 -9.72 -6.88
C THR A 342 5.30 -11.10 -7.04
N TYR A 343 6.13 -12.13 -7.03
CA TYR A 343 5.64 -13.49 -6.86
C TYR A 343 5.31 -13.73 -5.38
N PRO A 344 4.08 -14.15 -5.04
CA PRO A 344 3.69 -14.40 -3.66
C PRO A 344 4.33 -15.71 -3.17
N LEU A 345 5.59 -15.65 -2.75
CA LEU A 345 6.40 -16.82 -2.40
C LEU A 345 5.77 -17.70 -1.34
N ASN A 346 5.27 -18.82 -1.78
CA ASN A 346 5.03 -20.01 -0.98
C ASN A 346 5.38 -21.23 -1.85
N ILE A 347 6.62 -21.63 -1.83
CA ILE A 347 7.15 -22.70 -2.68
C ILE A 347 6.51 -24.07 -2.46
N ASN A 348 5.77 -24.23 -1.37
CA ASN A 348 5.03 -25.46 -1.09
C ASN A 348 3.64 -25.47 -1.74
N LEU A 349 3.19 -24.35 -2.35
CA LEU A 349 1.93 -24.27 -3.07
C LEU A 349 2.17 -24.42 -4.57
N ASN A 350 1.36 -25.26 -5.18
CA ASN A 350 1.25 -25.33 -6.64
C ASN A 350 0.33 -24.18 -7.11
N TYR A 351 0.94 -23.10 -7.60
CA TYR A 351 0.22 -21.89 -8.02
C TYR A 351 -0.58 -22.07 -9.31
N SER A 352 -0.31 -23.10 -10.11
CA SER A 352 -1.07 -23.36 -11.36
C SER A 352 -2.57 -23.52 -11.13
N ASN A 353 -2.97 -23.90 -9.91
CA ASN A 353 -4.37 -24.00 -9.47
C ASN A 353 -4.74 -22.99 -8.37
N ALA A 354 -3.85 -22.09 -8.00
CA ALA A 354 -4.13 -21.09 -6.96
C ALA A 354 -5.13 -20.04 -7.47
N SER A 355 -6.05 -19.65 -6.60
CA SER A 355 -7.03 -18.60 -6.88
C SER A 355 -6.35 -17.25 -6.70
N ARG A 356 -6.36 -16.41 -7.74
CA ARG A 356 -5.89 -15.03 -7.67
C ARG A 356 -6.87 -14.14 -6.89
N ALA A 357 -6.37 -13.02 -6.38
CA ALA A 357 -7.17 -12.10 -5.58
C ALA A 357 -8.24 -11.38 -6.42
N LEU A 358 -7.92 -10.94 -7.63
CA LEU A 358 -8.90 -10.33 -8.54
C LEU A 358 -9.34 -11.31 -9.63
N SER A 359 -10.63 -11.44 -9.84
CA SER A 359 -11.16 -12.19 -10.97
C SER A 359 -11.03 -11.45 -12.29
N ILE A 360 -11.00 -12.21 -13.39
CA ILE A 360 -11.05 -11.74 -14.77
C ILE A 360 -12.13 -12.56 -15.48
N ASN A 361 -13.10 -11.92 -16.07
CA ASN A 361 -14.25 -12.56 -16.70
C ASN A 361 -14.93 -13.59 -15.77
N GLY A 362 -15.03 -13.22 -14.47
CA GLY A 362 -15.58 -14.06 -13.42
C GLY A 362 -14.67 -15.20 -12.94
N LYS A 363 -13.50 -15.40 -13.52
CA LYS A 363 -12.57 -16.49 -13.20
C LYS A 363 -11.42 -15.99 -12.31
N ARG A 364 -10.96 -16.86 -11.38
CA ARG A 364 -9.80 -16.61 -10.50
C ARG A 364 -8.63 -17.57 -10.77
N SER A 365 -8.83 -18.53 -11.65
CA SER A 365 -7.82 -19.48 -12.14
C SER A 365 -8.18 -19.89 -13.55
N GLY A 366 -7.25 -20.49 -14.29
CA GLY A 366 -7.49 -20.92 -15.67
C GLY A 366 -7.87 -19.76 -16.61
N ILE A 367 -7.26 -18.60 -16.42
CA ILE A 367 -7.46 -17.43 -17.28
C ILE A 367 -6.90 -17.74 -18.67
N VAL A 368 -7.68 -17.53 -19.71
CA VAL A 368 -7.27 -17.72 -21.12
C VAL A 368 -7.26 -16.40 -21.87
N LEU A 369 -6.71 -16.42 -23.09
CA LEU A 369 -6.63 -15.23 -23.93
C LEU A 369 -7.99 -14.53 -24.12
N ASP A 370 -9.04 -15.29 -24.35
CA ASP A 370 -10.39 -14.75 -24.56
C ASP A 370 -10.91 -13.98 -23.33
N ASP A 371 -10.58 -14.41 -22.13
CA ASP A 371 -10.96 -13.71 -20.90
C ASP A 371 -10.31 -12.31 -20.86
N ILE A 372 -9.02 -12.24 -21.20
CA ILE A 372 -8.27 -10.96 -21.23
C ILE A 372 -8.76 -10.08 -22.36
N MET A 373 -8.99 -10.66 -23.54
CA MET A 373 -9.46 -9.90 -24.71
C MET A 373 -10.88 -9.36 -24.51
N SER A 374 -11.75 -10.07 -23.80
CA SER A 374 -13.07 -9.59 -23.44
C SER A 374 -13.01 -8.26 -22.65
N LEU A 375 -12.09 -8.16 -21.69
CA LEU A 375 -11.87 -6.88 -20.97
C LEU A 375 -11.29 -5.81 -21.89
N ALA A 376 -10.34 -6.19 -22.74
CA ALA A 376 -9.75 -5.25 -23.68
C ALA A 376 -10.81 -4.63 -24.63
N GLU A 377 -11.72 -5.45 -25.13
CA GLU A 377 -12.83 -4.98 -25.99
C GLU A 377 -13.81 -4.12 -25.23
N THR A 378 -14.24 -4.57 -24.05
CA THR A 378 -15.19 -3.83 -23.20
C THR A 378 -14.69 -2.43 -22.85
N HIS A 379 -13.39 -2.29 -22.61
CA HIS A 379 -12.78 -1.02 -22.22
C HIS A 379 -12.01 -0.32 -23.36
N ALA A 380 -12.24 -0.77 -24.60
CA ALA A 380 -11.66 -0.20 -25.82
C ALA A 380 -10.12 -0.06 -25.76
N VAL A 381 -9.43 -1.04 -25.16
CA VAL A 381 -7.97 -1.03 -25.08
C VAL A 381 -7.37 -1.33 -26.47
N ARG A 382 -6.76 -0.32 -27.05
CA ARG A 382 -6.08 -0.46 -28.35
C ARG A 382 -4.81 -1.28 -28.21
N ASN A 383 -4.48 -2.06 -29.26
CA ASN A 383 -3.28 -2.89 -29.32
C ASN A 383 -3.12 -3.90 -28.17
N ALA A 384 -4.24 -4.43 -27.64
CA ALA A 384 -4.21 -5.37 -26.51
C ALA A 384 -3.29 -6.58 -26.75
N LYS A 385 -3.33 -7.18 -27.96
CA LYS A 385 -2.43 -8.30 -28.34
C LYS A 385 -0.95 -7.90 -28.34
N GLY A 386 -0.64 -6.68 -28.76
CA GLY A 386 0.72 -6.13 -28.71
C GLY A 386 1.21 -6.00 -27.25
N ILE A 387 0.35 -5.48 -26.37
CA ILE A 387 0.65 -5.36 -24.93
C ILE A 387 0.90 -6.76 -24.33
N ILE A 388 0.06 -7.74 -24.63
CA ILE A 388 0.25 -9.13 -24.14
C ILE A 388 1.60 -9.67 -24.60
N LYS A 389 1.95 -9.47 -25.89
CA LYS A 389 3.23 -9.91 -26.44
C LYS A 389 4.42 -9.23 -25.74
N GLU A 390 4.38 -7.92 -25.56
CA GLU A 390 5.44 -7.16 -24.86
C GLU A 390 5.66 -7.69 -23.44
N VAL A 391 4.57 -7.95 -22.71
CA VAL A 391 4.64 -8.50 -21.34
C VAL A 391 5.24 -9.90 -21.34
N GLN A 392 4.86 -10.78 -22.26
CA GLN A 392 5.42 -12.13 -22.36
C GLN A 392 6.91 -12.13 -22.73
N GLU A 393 7.31 -11.24 -23.66
CA GLU A 393 8.73 -11.09 -24.04
C GLU A 393 9.61 -10.68 -22.85
N ALA A 394 9.14 -9.76 -22.00
CA ALA A 394 9.89 -9.34 -20.82
C ALA A 394 10.17 -10.52 -19.86
N GLY A 395 9.25 -11.49 -19.77
CA GLY A 395 9.43 -12.69 -18.96
C GLY A 395 10.60 -13.59 -19.41
N LYS A 396 10.99 -13.51 -20.69
CA LYS A 396 12.16 -14.26 -21.20
C LYS A 396 13.48 -13.80 -20.56
N GLY A 397 13.53 -12.57 -20.06
CA GLY A 397 14.68 -12.03 -19.34
C GLY A 397 14.82 -12.55 -17.88
N TRP A 398 13.83 -13.28 -17.38
CA TRP A 398 13.77 -13.69 -15.98
C TRP A 398 15.05 -14.39 -15.47
N GLU A 399 15.53 -15.41 -16.18
CA GLU A 399 16.70 -16.18 -15.77
C GLU A 399 17.95 -15.30 -15.65
N HIS A 400 18.15 -14.39 -16.60
CA HIS A 400 19.27 -13.44 -16.57
C HIS A 400 19.15 -12.50 -15.36
N ILE A 401 17.97 -11.94 -15.11
CA ILE A 401 17.70 -11.05 -13.98
C ILE A 401 17.90 -11.78 -12.64
N ALA A 402 17.32 -12.98 -12.52
CA ALA A 402 17.41 -13.78 -11.29
C ALA A 402 18.87 -14.17 -10.96
N ASN A 403 19.65 -14.58 -11.96
CA ASN A 403 21.07 -14.89 -11.80
C ASN A 403 21.88 -13.64 -11.41
N GLY A 404 21.62 -12.49 -12.03
CA GLY A 404 22.29 -11.23 -11.70
C GLY A 404 22.01 -10.75 -10.26
N LEU A 405 20.85 -11.08 -9.73
CA LEU A 405 20.46 -10.78 -8.34
C LEU A 405 20.81 -11.92 -7.35
N GLN A 406 21.43 -12.99 -7.82
CA GLN A 406 21.78 -14.14 -7.01
C GLN A 406 20.56 -14.79 -6.30
N ILE A 407 19.41 -14.79 -6.98
CA ILE A 407 18.24 -15.54 -6.51
C ILE A 407 18.57 -17.04 -6.63
N PRO A 408 18.34 -17.85 -5.58
CA PRO A 408 18.64 -19.29 -5.63
C PRO A 408 17.99 -19.97 -6.83
N GLU A 409 18.75 -20.86 -7.49
CA GLU A 409 18.34 -21.50 -8.76
C GLU A 409 17.02 -22.29 -8.62
N ASN A 410 16.83 -22.97 -7.51
CA ASN A 410 15.58 -23.69 -7.21
C ASN A 410 14.39 -22.74 -7.11
N VAL A 411 14.54 -21.57 -6.51
CA VAL A 411 13.52 -20.52 -6.41
C VAL A 411 13.25 -19.93 -7.80
N SER A 412 14.31 -19.54 -8.52
CA SER A 412 14.19 -19.00 -9.88
C SER A 412 13.45 -19.94 -10.82
N LYS A 413 13.80 -21.23 -10.82
CA LYS A 413 13.15 -22.26 -11.64
C LYS A 413 11.71 -22.50 -11.21
N ALA A 414 11.42 -22.49 -9.91
CA ALA A 414 10.05 -22.64 -9.41
C ALA A 414 9.15 -21.50 -9.88
N ILE A 415 9.62 -20.26 -9.81
CA ILE A 415 8.90 -19.07 -10.29
C ILE A 415 8.70 -19.14 -11.81
N ALA A 416 9.73 -19.45 -12.58
CA ALA A 416 9.66 -19.51 -14.04
C ALA A 416 8.62 -20.52 -14.56
N LYS A 417 8.42 -21.62 -13.84
CA LYS A 417 7.41 -22.64 -14.20
C LYS A 417 5.97 -22.12 -14.10
N GLU A 418 5.74 -21.10 -13.30
CA GLU A 418 4.41 -20.51 -13.10
C GLU A 418 4.11 -19.40 -14.11
N PHE A 419 5.09 -19.00 -14.93
CA PHE A 419 4.86 -18.02 -15.99
C PHE A 419 3.95 -18.60 -17.06
N TYR A 420 2.93 -17.84 -17.38
CA TYR A 420 1.87 -18.28 -18.25
C TYR A 420 2.02 -17.73 -19.66
N HIS A 421 2.02 -18.62 -20.66
CA HIS A 421 2.01 -18.27 -22.07
C HIS A 421 0.57 -18.20 -22.57
N ILE A 422 0.11 -16.98 -22.88
CA ILE A 422 -1.27 -16.70 -23.29
C ILE A 422 -1.42 -16.75 -24.82
N ILE A 423 -0.35 -16.46 -25.57
CA ILE A 423 -0.29 -16.44 -27.06
C ILE A 423 0.79 -17.41 -27.52
#